data_d527d8a79226ac0d016e0de3fedb234b
#
_entry.id   d527d8a79226ac0d016e0de3fedb234b
#
_cell.length_a   1.000
_cell.length_b   1.000
_cell.length_c   1.000
_cell.angle_alpha   90.00
_cell.angle_beta   90.00
_cell.angle_gamma   90.00
#
_symmetry.space_group_name_H-M   'P 1'
#
loop_
_entity.id
_entity.type
_entity.pdbx_description
1 polymer ?
#
loop_
_entity_poly.entity_id
_entity_poly.type
_entity_poly.pdbx_seq_one_letter_code
_entity_poly.pdbx_strand_id
1 'polypeptide(L)'
;MKNKKLNTLVKISLLGAMAFILMFFEFRLPLFPDFLKIDISDVPALLGAFALGPVEGVIIELLKNILHGTIKGSSTMWVGELANFLIGSAYVYAAGFVYKRNKSRKTAMQGMLIGIIATVIVASVFNYYVLIPFYAVLYHMDIKAIVAMASKANSNITSLWTYILWAVVPFNTLKGIVIAAITAPAYKKVSPIFHKEAVIERKAKKLNQI
;
A
#
# COMPACT_ATOMS: atom_id res chain seq x y z
N MET A 1 -30.82 -4.80 2.33
CA MET A 1 -29.75 -3.78 2.14
C MET A 1 -28.85 -3.60 3.36
N LYS A 2 -29.40 -3.62 4.60
CA LYS A 2 -28.63 -3.45 5.87
C LYS A 2 -27.52 -4.50 6.05
N ASN A 3 -27.79 -5.77 5.76
CA ASN A 3 -26.83 -6.88 5.90
C ASN A 3 -25.62 -6.79 4.93
N LYS A 4 -25.78 -6.19 3.75
CA LYS A 4 -24.70 -6.09 2.77
C LYS A 4 -23.64 -5.08 3.19
N LYS A 5 -24.06 -3.89 3.67
CA LYS A 5 -23.14 -2.87 4.20
C LYS A 5 -22.38 -3.39 5.41
N LEU A 6 -23.08 -4.10 6.31
CA LEU A 6 -22.46 -4.70 7.49
C LEU A 6 -21.40 -5.75 7.11
N ASN A 7 -21.69 -6.63 6.16
CA ASN A 7 -20.73 -7.63 5.68
C ASN A 7 -19.47 -7.00 5.07
N THR A 8 -19.63 -5.92 4.27
CA THR A 8 -18.50 -5.18 3.73
C THR A 8 -17.66 -4.53 4.83
N LEU A 9 -18.29 -3.90 5.83
CA LEU A 9 -17.59 -3.31 6.97
C LEU A 9 -16.80 -4.35 7.77
N VAL A 10 -17.39 -5.51 8.05
CA VAL A 10 -16.70 -6.62 8.74
C VAL A 10 -15.46 -7.07 7.95
N LYS A 11 -15.59 -7.23 6.63
CA LYS A 11 -14.43 -7.61 5.77
C LYS A 11 -13.34 -6.55 5.77
N ILE A 12 -13.69 -5.27 5.70
CA ILE A 12 -12.74 -4.15 5.79
C ILE A 12 -12.02 -4.17 7.13
N SER A 13 -12.75 -4.33 8.23
CA SER A 13 -12.17 -4.37 9.59
C SER A 13 -11.22 -5.55 9.77
N LEU A 14 -11.59 -6.75 9.30
CA LEU A 14 -10.73 -7.93 9.36
C LEU A 14 -9.45 -7.76 8.53
N LEU A 15 -9.57 -7.27 7.30
CA LEU A 15 -8.42 -7.03 6.43
C LEU A 15 -7.54 -5.89 6.97
N GLY A 16 -8.15 -4.86 7.57
CA GLY A 16 -7.43 -3.76 8.23
C GLY A 16 -6.64 -4.25 9.44
N ALA A 17 -7.26 -5.09 10.29
CA ALA A 17 -6.56 -5.71 11.42
C ALA A 17 -5.40 -6.62 10.97
N MET A 18 -5.61 -7.43 9.93
CA MET A 18 -4.54 -8.25 9.35
C MET A 18 -3.40 -7.38 8.79
N ALA A 19 -3.72 -6.32 8.06
CA ALA A 19 -2.74 -5.39 7.53
C ALA A 19 -1.96 -4.71 8.66
N PHE A 20 -2.62 -4.27 9.72
CA PHE A 20 -1.99 -3.71 10.91
C PHE A 20 -1.00 -4.68 11.55
N ILE A 21 -1.40 -5.96 11.76
CA ILE A 21 -0.51 -6.98 12.34
C ILE A 21 0.72 -7.20 11.45
N LEU A 22 0.53 -7.29 10.12
CA LEU A 22 1.62 -7.49 9.17
C LEU A 22 2.57 -6.29 9.09
N MET A 23 2.13 -5.09 9.45
CA MET A 23 2.96 -3.89 9.51
C MET A 23 4.03 -3.94 10.63
N PHE A 24 3.85 -4.78 11.66
CA PHE A 24 4.89 -5.00 12.68
C PHE A 24 6.09 -5.79 12.15
N PHE A 25 5.91 -6.59 11.09
CA PHE A 25 6.97 -7.35 10.45
C PHE A 25 7.65 -6.50 9.36
N GLU A 26 8.27 -5.40 9.80
CA GLU A 26 9.01 -4.50 8.94
C GLU A 26 10.51 -4.86 8.92
N PHE A 27 11.10 -4.88 7.73
CA PHE A 27 12.51 -5.22 7.51
C PHE A 27 13.25 -4.02 6.91
N ARG A 28 14.46 -3.77 7.42
CA ARG A 28 15.41 -2.82 6.82
C ARG A 28 16.26 -3.55 5.81
N LEU A 29 16.45 -2.93 4.67
CA LEU A 29 17.33 -3.49 3.63
C LEU A 29 18.69 -2.78 3.68
N PRO A 30 19.82 -3.53 3.72
CA PRO A 30 21.16 -2.95 3.87
C PRO A 30 21.57 -1.96 2.77
N LEU A 31 20.96 -2.06 1.58
CA LEU A 31 21.23 -1.21 0.43
C LEU A 31 20.43 0.11 0.43
N PHE A 32 19.57 0.32 1.41
CA PHE A 32 18.70 1.49 1.50
C PHE A 32 18.86 2.19 2.85
N PRO A 33 18.57 3.50 2.92
CA PRO A 33 18.55 4.23 4.19
C PRO A 33 17.62 3.58 5.22
N ASP A 34 18.01 3.63 6.50
CA ASP A 34 17.34 2.93 7.64
C ASP A 34 15.86 3.26 7.83
N PHE A 35 15.41 4.41 7.34
CA PHE A 35 14.00 4.83 7.41
C PHE A 35 13.13 4.26 6.27
N LEU A 36 13.75 3.62 5.26
CA LEU A 36 13.03 2.88 4.23
C LEU A 36 12.92 1.41 4.66
N LYS A 37 11.73 1.02 5.10
CA LYS A 37 11.46 -0.34 5.59
C LYS A 37 10.45 -1.04 4.68
N ILE A 38 10.70 -2.29 4.36
CA ILE A 38 9.74 -3.15 3.66
C ILE A 38 8.89 -3.89 4.69
N ASP A 39 7.60 -3.87 4.46
CA ASP A 39 6.60 -4.69 5.12
C ASP A 39 5.62 -5.26 4.08
N ILE A 40 4.83 -6.24 4.48
CA ILE A 40 3.85 -6.90 3.61
C ILE A 40 2.41 -6.51 3.94
N SER A 41 2.22 -5.42 4.69
CA SER A 41 0.91 -4.97 5.17
C SER A 41 -0.04 -4.49 4.06
N ASP A 42 0.49 -4.12 2.89
CA ASP A 42 -0.30 -3.71 1.73
C ASP A 42 -1.01 -4.92 1.05
N VAL A 43 -0.59 -6.17 1.33
CA VAL A 43 -1.20 -7.38 0.74
C VAL A 43 -2.69 -7.53 1.09
N PRO A 44 -3.13 -7.46 2.36
CA PRO A 44 -4.54 -7.49 2.70
C PRO A 44 -5.34 -6.35 2.08
N ALA A 45 -4.76 -5.14 2.01
CA ALA A 45 -5.41 -3.99 1.40
C ALA A 45 -5.60 -4.17 -0.11
N LEU A 46 -4.61 -4.71 -0.81
CA LEU A 46 -4.69 -5.02 -2.23
C LEU A 46 -5.69 -6.14 -2.53
N LEU A 47 -5.75 -7.19 -1.70
CA LEU A 47 -6.79 -8.22 -1.78
C LEU A 47 -8.18 -7.62 -1.51
N GLY A 48 -8.31 -6.71 -0.56
CA GLY A 48 -9.52 -5.94 -0.30
C GLY A 48 -9.95 -5.09 -1.50
N ALA A 49 -9.00 -4.43 -2.16
CA ALA A 49 -9.27 -3.66 -3.38
C ALA A 49 -9.80 -4.53 -4.53
N PHE A 50 -9.28 -5.74 -4.69
CA PHE A 50 -9.78 -6.69 -5.68
C PHE A 50 -11.13 -7.30 -5.30
N ALA A 51 -11.35 -7.59 -4.02
CA ALA A 51 -12.55 -8.25 -3.53
C ALA A 51 -13.77 -7.34 -3.43
N LEU A 52 -13.56 -6.17 -2.82
CA LEU A 52 -14.60 -5.25 -2.40
C LEU A 52 -14.66 -4.03 -3.33
N GLY A 53 -13.50 -3.50 -3.72
CA GLY A 53 -13.38 -2.35 -4.59
C GLY A 53 -12.18 -1.45 -4.23
N PRO A 54 -11.77 -0.55 -5.15
CA PRO A 54 -10.57 0.28 -4.94
C PRO A 54 -10.69 1.22 -3.73
N VAL A 55 -11.88 1.74 -3.44
CA VAL A 55 -12.13 2.63 -2.30
C VAL A 55 -12.02 1.86 -0.98
N GLU A 56 -12.55 0.64 -0.93
CA GLU A 56 -12.47 -0.24 0.23
C GLU A 56 -11.00 -0.62 0.53
N GLY A 57 -10.18 -0.82 -0.49
CA GLY A 57 -8.75 -0.99 -0.35
C GLY A 57 -8.07 0.21 0.31
N VAL A 58 -8.42 1.43 -0.10
CA VAL A 58 -7.92 2.68 0.51
C VAL A 58 -8.38 2.80 1.97
N ILE A 59 -9.61 2.40 2.29
CA ILE A 59 -10.11 2.41 3.68
C ILE A 59 -9.30 1.43 4.55
N ILE A 60 -8.92 0.26 4.01
CA ILE A 60 -8.07 -0.71 4.72
C ILE A 60 -6.68 -0.11 4.97
N GLU A 61 -6.09 0.60 3.97
CA GLU A 61 -4.84 1.34 4.13
C GLU A 61 -4.93 2.39 5.23
N LEU A 62 -6.03 3.15 5.27
CA LEU A 62 -6.27 4.15 6.31
C LEU A 62 -6.33 3.51 7.70
N LEU A 63 -7.12 2.45 7.85
CA LEU A 63 -7.29 1.74 9.12
C LEU A 63 -5.96 1.20 9.66
N LYS A 64 -5.15 0.52 8.84
CA LYS A 64 -3.87 -0.02 9.29
C LYS A 64 -2.93 1.08 9.79
N ASN A 65 -2.87 2.21 9.09
CA ASN A 65 -1.98 3.33 9.46
C ASN A 65 -2.46 4.04 10.73
N ILE A 66 -3.78 4.23 10.91
CA ILE A 66 -4.34 4.76 12.15
C ILE A 66 -4.04 3.82 13.31
N LEU A 67 -4.30 2.51 13.16
CA LEU A 67 -4.02 1.52 14.20
C LEU A 67 -2.52 1.47 14.54
N HIS A 68 -1.65 1.53 13.53
CA HIS A 68 -0.20 1.54 13.75
C HIS A 68 0.25 2.78 14.53
N GLY A 69 -0.13 3.97 14.10
CA GLY A 69 0.26 5.21 14.78
C GLY A 69 -0.32 5.36 16.18
N THR A 70 -1.55 4.81 16.44
CA THR A 70 -2.18 4.87 17.77
C THR A 70 -1.65 3.82 18.74
N ILE A 71 -1.42 2.58 18.30
CA ILE A 71 -1.06 1.45 19.17
C ILE A 71 0.46 1.33 19.33
N LYS A 72 1.23 1.38 18.24
CA LYS A 72 2.70 1.35 18.27
C LYS A 72 3.31 2.69 18.65
N GLY A 73 2.57 3.77 18.41
CA GLY A 73 3.06 5.14 18.51
C GLY A 73 3.79 5.59 17.25
N SER A 74 3.74 6.89 16.98
CA SER A 74 4.43 7.49 15.82
C SER A 74 5.72 8.17 16.28
N SER A 75 6.86 7.71 15.77
CA SER A 75 8.17 8.35 15.96
C SER A 75 8.39 9.55 15.02
N THR A 76 7.49 9.77 14.08
CA THR A 76 7.60 10.76 12.99
C THR A 76 6.48 11.79 13.00
N MET A 77 5.83 12.03 14.15
CA MET A 77 4.68 12.94 14.27
C MET A 77 3.58 12.64 13.22
N TRP A 78 3.29 11.38 12.97
CA TRP A 78 2.30 10.89 11.99
C TRP A 78 2.66 11.10 10.50
N VAL A 79 3.77 11.75 10.18
CA VAL A 79 4.14 12.00 8.78
C VAL A 79 4.58 10.71 8.08
N GLY A 80 5.22 9.80 8.80
CA GLY A 80 5.56 8.46 8.28
C GLY A 80 4.33 7.61 7.99
N GLU A 81 3.34 7.62 8.89
CA GLU A 81 2.05 6.94 8.72
C GLU A 81 1.25 7.55 7.55
N LEU A 82 1.27 8.88 7.42
CA LEU A 82 0.65 9.58 6.29
C LEU A 82 1.33 9.21 4.96
N ALA A 83 2.66 9.16 4.95
CA ALA A 83 3.42 8.71 3.78
C ALA A 83 3.05 7.28 3.38
N ASN A 84 3.05 6.34 4.34
CA ASN A 84 2.67 4.96 4.11
C ASN A 84 1.23 4.85 3.58
N PHE A 85 0.28 5.60 4.19
CA PHE A 85 -1.10 5.66 3.73
C PHE A 85 -1.23 6.17 2.29
N LEU A 86 -0.61 7.30 1.94
CA LEU A 86 -0.73 7.88 0.59
C LEU A 86 -0.10 6.98 -0.47
N ILE A 87 1.10 6.47 -0.20
CA ILE A 87 1.85 5.60 -1.10
C ILE A 87 1.15 4.25 -1.28
N GLY A 88 0.72 3.62 -0.20
CA GLY A 88 -0.05 2.37 -0.23
C GLY A 88 -1.42 2.55 -0.90
N SER A 89 -2.12 3.66 -0.63
CA SER A 89 -3.40 3.99 -1.27
C SER A 89 -3.27 4.17 -2.78
N ALA A 90 -2.18 4.78 -3.26
CA ALA A 90 -1.91 4.90 -4.69
C ALA A 90 -1.80 3.51 -5.35
N TYR A 91 -1.11 2.58 -4.68
CA TYR A 91 -0.97 1.20 -5.15
C TYR A 91 -2.32 0.49 -5.23
N VAL A 92 -3.01 0.38 -4.09
CA VAL A 92 -4.24 -0.42 -3.99
C VAL A 92 -5.38 0.17 -4.81
N TYR A 93 -5.47 1.51 -4.89
CA TYR A 93 -6.48 2.18 -5.68
C TYR A 93 -6.26 1.96 -7.19
N ALA A 94 -5.06 2.22 -7.68
CA ALA A 94 -4.73 2.04 -9.09
C ALA A 94 -4.92 0.57 -9.54
N ALA A 95 -4.41 -0.37 -8.76
CA ALA A 95 -4.57 -1.80 -9.03
C ALA A 95 -6.05 -2.23 -9.01
N GLY A 96 -6.80 -1.82 -7.99
CA GLY A 96 -8.22 -2.13 -7.84
C GLY A 96 -9.08 -1.50 -8.93
N PHE A 97 -8.76 -0.27 -9.36
CA PHE A 97 -9.46 0.43 -10.42
C PHE A 97 -9.33 -0.28 -11.78
N VAL A 98 -8.13 -0.72 -12.11
CA VAL A 98 -7.88 -1.52 -13.33
C VAL A 98 -8.63 -2.85 -13.25
N TYR A 99 -8.54 -3.54 -12.13
CA TYR A 99 -9.19 -4.82 -11.92
C TYR A 99 -10.72 -4.75 -11.97
N LYS A 100 -11.31 -3.64 -11.50
CA LYS A 100 -12.77 -3.43 -11.49
C LYS A 100 -13.38 -3.47 -12.90
N ARG A 101 -12.62 -3.10 -13.95
CA ARG A 101 -13.11 -3.09 -15.35
C ARG A 101 -13.39 -4.49 -15.88
N ASN A 102 -12.51 -5.43 -15.58
CA ASN A 102 -12.68 -6.84 -15.98
C ASN A 102 -12.02 -7.73 -14.93
N LYS A 103 -12.82 -8.42 -14.11
CA LYS A 103 -12.37 -9.23 -12.98
C LYS A 103 -11.72 -10.54 -13.46
N SER A 104 -10.52 -10.45 -14.02
CA SER A 104 -9.74 -11.56 -14.52
C SER A 104 -8.33 -11.57 -13.92
N ARG A 105 -7.65 -12.72 -13.96
CA ARG A 105 -6.27 -12.85 -13.53
C ARG A 105 -5.34 -11.89 -14.31
N LYS A 106 -5.58 -11.75 -15.62
CA LYS A 106 -4.78 -10.85 -16.46
C LYS A 106 -4.90 -9.40 -16.01
N THR A 107 -6.12 -8.92 -15.74
CA THR A 107 -6.34 -7.56 -15.25
C THR A 107 -5.86 -7.35 -13.83
N ALA A 108 -5.84 -8.37 -12.97
CA ALA A 108 -5.20 -8.29 -11.66
C ALA A 108 -3.68 -8.06 -11.79
N MET A 109 -3.00 -8.80 -12.68
CA MET A 109 -1.57 -8.61 -12.94
C MET A 109 -1.27 -7.23 -13.55
N GLN A 110 -2.05 -6.80 -14.54
CA GLN A 110 -1.95 -5.46 -15.12
C GLN A 110 -2.19 -4.37 -14.08
N GLY A 111 -3.19 -4.57 -13.22
CA GLY A 111 -3.49 -3.66 -12.13
C GLY A 111 -2.33 -3.52 -11.16
N MET A 112 -1.71 -4.63 -10.75
CA MET A 112 -0.53 -4.60 -9.88
C MET A 112 0.63 -3.85 -10.53
N LEU A 113 0.88 -4.06 -11.83
CA LEU A 113 1.95 -3.33 -12.53
C LEU A 113 1.68 -1.81 -12.57
N ILE A 114 0.45 -1.41 -12.91
CA ILE A 114 0.03 0.01 -12.90
C ILE A 114 0.08 0.57 -11.48
N GLY A 115 -0.28 -0.23 -10.48
CA GLY A 115 -0.16 0.12 -9.07
C GLY A 115 1.28 0.41 -8.66
N ILE A 116 2.25 -0.40 -9.08
CA ILE A 116 3.69 -0.14 -8.83
C ILE A 116 4.10 1.21 -9.41
N ILE A 117 3.70 1.51 -10.65
CA ILE A 117 4.03 2.79 -11.30
C ILE A 117 3.42 3.95 -10.51
N ALA A 118 2.14 3.86 -10.13
CA ALA A 118 1.47 4.88 -9.33
C ALA A 118 2.17 5.10 -7.98
N THR A 119 2.55 4.00 -7.31
CA THR A 119 3.32 4.03 -6.05
C THR A 119 4.62 4.78 -6.20
N VAL A 120 5.41 4.45 -7.23
CA VAL A 120 6.72 5.08 -7.48
C VAL A 120 6.55 6.58 -7.72
N ILE A 121 5.57 6.99 -8.50
CA ILE A 121 5.30 8.41 -8.77
C ILE A 121 4.91 9.14 -7.48
N VAL A 122 3.92 8.63 -6.73
CA VAL A 122 3.45 9.26 -5.49
C VAL A 122 4.56 9.29 -4.44
N ALA A 123 5.31 8.19 -4.28
CA ALA A 123 6.43 8.14 -3.36
C ALA A 123 7.53 9.15 -3.72
N SER A 124 7.87 9.28 -5.00
CA SER A 124 8.89 10.23 -5.47
C SER A 124 8.49 11.67 -5.17
N VAL A 125 7.27 12.05 -5.53
CA VAL A 125 6.74 13.41 -5.30
C VAL A 125 6.64 13.70 -3.80
N PHE A 126 6.06 12.77 -3.02
CA PHE A 126 5.86 12.97 -1.58
C PHE A 126 7.20 13.03 -0.82
N ASN A 127 8.15 12.17 -1.15
CA ASN A 127 9.49 12.21 -0.53
C ASN A 127 10.22 13.52 -0.86
N TYR A 128 10.17 13.96 -2.12
CA TYR A 128 10.89 15.15 -2.56
C TYR A 128 10.37 16.43 -1.90
N TYR A 129 9.04 16.62 -1.88
CA TYR A 129 8.43 17.87 -1.44
C TYR A 129 7.98 17.89 0.01
N VAL A 130 7.75 16.73 0.63
CA VAL A 130 7.16 16.66 1.97
C VAL A 130 8.04 15.89 2.94
N LEU A 131 8.31 14.62 2.68
CA LEU A 131 8.87 13.73 3.68
C LEU A 131 10.31 14.11 4.07
N ILE A 132 11.19 14.30 3.08
CA ILE A 132 12.60 14.66 3.36
C ILE A 132 12.73 16.08 3.93
N PRO A 133 12.05 17.12 3.40
CA PRO A 133 12.02 18.43 4.05
C PRO A 133 11.48 18.38 5.48
N PHE A 134 10.42 17.61 5.73
CA PHE A 134 9.88 17.45 7.07
C PHE A 134 10.87 16.77 8.03
N TYR A 135 11.56 15.71 7.59
CA TYR A 135 12.58 15.05 8.42
C TYR A 135 13.77 15.96 8.70
N ALA A 136 14.16 16.82 7.76
CA ALA A 136 15.18 17.82 8.00
C ALA A 136 14.81 18.75 9.18
N VAL A 137 13.57 19.20 9.23
CA VAL A 137 13.06 20.02 10.34
C VAL A 137 12.94 19.19 11.63
N LEU A 138 12.33 18.00 11.57
CA LEU A 138 12.07 17.15 12.74
C LEU A 138 13.35 16.74 13.46
N TYR A 139 14.38 16.40 12.72
CA TYR A 139 15.67 15.95 13.28
C TYR A 139 16.70 17.07 13.42
N HIS A 140 16.31 18.33 13.15
CA HIS A 140 17.20 19.48 13.16
C HIS A 140 18.47 19.28 12.29
N MET A 141 18.28 18.68 11.13
CA MET A 141 19.34 18.34 10.18
C MET A 141 19.18 19.12 8.87
N ASP A 142 20.28 19.46 8.22
CA ASP A 142 20.23 19.95 6.82
C ASP A 142 19.85 18.77 5.88
N ILE A 143 19.11 19.07 4.82
CA ILE A 143 18.79 18.10 3.75
C ILE A 143 20.07 17.47 3.21
N LYS A 144 21.17 18.25 3.09
CA LYS A 144 22.48 17.72 2.68
C LYS A 144 23.00 16.63 3.63
N ALA A 145 22.75 16.74 4.93
CA ALA A 145 23.16 15.72 5.91
C ALA A 145 22.36 14.44 5.74
N ILE A 146 21.05 14.54 5.46
CA ILE A 146 20.20 13.36 5.16
C ILE A 146 20.66 12.67 3.89
N VAL A 147 20.98 13.44 2.83
CA VAL A 147 21.54 12.92 1.59
C VAL A 147 22.90 12.25 1.83
N ALA A 148 23.78 12.85 2.65
CA ALA A 148 25.08 12.28 3.00
C ALA A 148 24.96 10.97 3.80
N MET A 149 23.93 10.81 4.63
CA MET A 149 23.64 9.52 5.28
C MET A 149 23.26 8.45 4.26
N ALA A 150 22.43 8.79 3.29
CA ALA A 150 22.03 7.87 2.22
C ALA A 150 23.19 7.54 1.26
N SER A 151 24.13 8.48 1.04
CA SER A 151 25.31 8.28 0.18
C SER A 151 26.26 7.22 0.75
N LYS A 152 26.23 6.95 2.05
CA LYS A 152 27.00 5.85 2.66
C LYS A 152 26.57 4.47 2.15
N ALA A 153 25.28 4.31 1.84
CA ALA A 153 24.74 3.08 1.27
C ALA A 153 24.91 3.02 -0.27
N ASN A 154 24.87 4.17 -0.94
CA ASN A 154 25.01 4.26 -2.39
C ASN A 154 25.69 5.58 -2.79
N SER A 155 26.94 5.49 -3.27
CA SER A 155 27.76 6.66 -3.65
C SER A 155 27.20 7.50 -4.81
N ASN A 156 26.24 6.97 -5.59
CA ASN A 156 25.55 7.73 -6.63
C ASN A 156 24.56 8.78 -6.07
N ILE A 157 24.29 8.73 -4.76
CA ILE A 157 23.40 9.67 -4.08
C ILE A 157 24.21 10.90 -3.67
N THR A 158 24.13 11.98 -4.45
CA THR A 158 24.88 13.23 -4.25
C THR A 158 23.96 14.44 -4.00
N SER A 159 22.67 14.30 -4.24
CA SER A 159 21.66 15.36 -4.11
C SER A 159 20.31 14.79 -3.74
N LEU A 160 19.34 15.64 -3.37
CA LEU A 160 17.96 15.19 -3.09
C LEU A 160 17.34 14.52 -4.32
N TRP A 161 17.63 15.00 -5.53
CA TRP A 161 17.14 14.40 -6.77
C TRP A 161 17.71 12.99 -6.98
N THR A 162 19.03 12.84 -6.83
CA THR A 162 19.69 11.52 -6.95
C THR A 162 19.26 10.57 -5.82
N TYR A 163 18.93 11.09 -4.62
CA TYR A 163 18.32 10.31 -3.55
C TYR A 163 16.97 9.73 -4.00
N ILE A 164 16.08 10.53 -4.60
CA ILE A 164 14.81 10.02 -5.13
C ILE A 164 15.10 8.94 -6.19
N LEU A 165 15.99 9.19 -7.12
CA LEU A 165 16.25 8.30 -8.24
C LEU A 165 16.89 6.96 -7.81
N TRP A 166 17.85 7.00 -6.87
CA TRP A 166 18.65 5.83 -6.49
C TRP A 166 18.23 5.16 -5.18
N ALA A 167 17.38 5.79 -4.38
CA ALA A 167 16.84 5.17 -3.18
C ALA A 167 15.31 4.99 -3.26
N VAL A 168 14.54 6.08 -3.44
CA VAL A 168 13.07 6.02 -3.36
C VAL A 168 12.45 5.22 -4.49
N VAL A 169 12.86 5.45 -5.73
CA VAL A 169 12.34 4.74 -6.92
C VAL A 169 12.61 3.25 -6.85
N PRO A 170 13.88 2.77 -6.70
CA PRO A 170 14.14 1.34 -6.65
C PRO A 170 13.53 0.67 -5.42
N PHE A 171 13.50 1.35 -4.26
CA PHE A 171 12.88 0.83 -3.05
C PHE A 171 11.37 0.57 -3.25
N ASN A 172 10.62 1.56 -3.74
CA ASN A 172 9.17 1.41 -3.93
C ASN A 172 8.83 0.44 -5.07
N THR A 173 9.68 0.36 -6.10
CA THR A 173 9.57 -0.67 -7.14
C THR A 173 9.74 -2.06 -6.54
N LEU A 174 10.77 -2.27 -5.73
CA LEU A 174 11.03 -3.55 -5.07
C LEU A 174 9.89 -3.91 -4.10
N LYS A 175 9.46 -2.96 -3.23
CA LYS A 175 8.31 -3.17 -2.33
C LYS A 175 7.07 -3.58 -3.13
N GLY A 176 6.75 -2.87 -4.19
CA GLY A 176 5.60 -3.18 -5.04
C GLY A 176 5.69 -4.56 -5.71
N ILE A 177 6.88 -4.98 -6.16
CA ILE A 177 7.11 -6.33 -6.71
C ILE A 177 6.90 -7.40 -5.64
N VAL A 178 7.42 -7.20 -4.42
CA VAL A 178 7.23 -8.14 -3.30
C VAL A 178 5.75 -8.29 -2.96
N ILE A 179 5.01 -7.17 -2.84
CA ILE A 179 3.57 -7.18 -2.60
C ILE A 179 2.83 -7.91 -3.74
N ALA A 180 3.16 -7.64 -5.00
CA ALA A 180 2.56 -8.32 -6.15
C ALA A 180 2.85 -9.83 -6.14
N ALA A 181 4.09 -10.23 -5.84
CA ALA A 181 4.51 -11.63 -5.80
C ALA A 181 3.76 -12.43 -4.72
N ILE A 182 3.47 -11.82 -3.57
CA ILE A 182 2.69 -12.44 -2.49
C ILE A 182 1.19 -12.41 -2.82
N THR A 183 0.70 -11.30 -3.38
CA THR A 183 -0.73 -11.15 -3.69
C THR A 183 -1.19 -12.05 -4.83
N ALA A 184 -0.38 -12.27 -5.86
CA ALA A 184 -0.76 -13.06 -7.03
C ALA A 184 -1.17 -14.52 -6.71
N PRO A 185 -0.44 -15.31 -5.90
CA PRO A 185 -0.88 -16.63 -5.46
C PRO A 185 -2.05 -16.57 -4.46
N ALA A 186 -2.07 -15.58 -3.54
CA ALA A 186 -3.16 -15.39 -2.60
C ALA A 186 -4.47 -15.06 -3.34
N TYR A 187 -4.43 -14.18 -4.34
CA TYR A 187 -5.56 -13.88 -5.21
C TYR A 187 -6.14 -15.14 -5.88
N LYS A 188 -5.31 -16.07 -6.34
CA LYS A 188 -5.76 -17.32 -6.96
C LYS A 188 -6.61 -18.17 -6.02
N LYS A 189 -6.28 -18.19 -4.72
CA LYS A 189 -7.02 -18.92 -3.69
C LYS A 189 -8.30 -18.21 -3.26
N VAL A 190 -8.29 -16.90 -3.20
CA VAL A 190 -9.38 -16.08 -2.63
C VAL A 190 -10.41 -15.67 -3.71
N SER A 191 -9.98 -15.51 -4.96
CA SER A 191 -10.83 -15.12 -6.10
C SER A 191 -12.07 -16.01 -6.29
N PRO A 192 -12.03 -17.35 -6.19
CA PRO A 192 -13.22 -18.19 -6.32
C PRO A 192 -14.29 -17.92 -5.25
N ILE A 193 -13.87 -17.55 -4.03
CA ILE A 193 -14.78 -17.23 -2.93
C ILE A 193 -15.57 -15.96 -3.25
N PHE A 194 -14.88 -14.92 -3.75
CA PHE A 194 -15.51 -13.66 -4.13
C PHE A 194 -16.48 -13.79 -5.31
N HIS A 195 -16.14 -14.64 -6.29
CA HIS A 195 -17.02 -14.89 -7.44
C HIS A 195 -18.27 -15.67 -7.05
N LYS A 196 -18.16 -16.66 -6.14
CA LYS A 196 -19.32 -17.40 -5.62
C LYS A 196 -20.30 -16.47 -4.89
N GLU A 197 -19.83 -15.61 -4.00
CA GLU A 197 -20.69 -14.65 -3.31
C GLU A 197 -21.43 -13.72 -4.29
N ALA A 198 -20.73 -13.20 -5.31
CA ALA A 198 -21.34 -12.35 -6.32
C ALA A 198 -22.43 -13.06 -7.15
N VAL A 199 -22.26 -14.35 -7.44
CA VAL A 199 -23.24 -15.18 -8.15
C VAL A 199 -24.46 -15.45 -7.28
N ILE A 200 -24.25 -15.81 -6.00
CA ILE A 200 -25.35 -16.04 -5.03
C ILE A 200 -26.17 -14.77 -4.85
N GLU A 201 -25.51 -13.61 -4.70
CA GLU A 201 -26.21 -12.32 -4.60
C GLU A 201 -27.05 -11.98 -5.85
N ARG A 202 -26.53 -12.26 -7.05
CA ARG A 202 -27.27 -12.04 -8.29
C ARG A 202 -28.51 -12.94 -8.38
N LYS A 203 -28.41 -14.20 -7.96
CA LYS A 203 -29.54 -15.14 -7.91
C LYS A 203 -30.59 -14.71 -6.90
N ALA A 204 -30.18 -14.32 -5.69
CA ALA A 204 -31.09 -13.84 -4.65
C ALA A 204 -31.84 -12.56 -5.08
N LYS A 205 -31.17 -11.62 -5.78
CA LYS A 205 -31.83 -10.43 -6.32
C LYS A 205 -32.88 -10.75 -7.37
N LYS A 206 -32.64 -11.74 -8.24
CA LYS A 206 -33.62 -12.15 -9.25
C LYS A 206 -34.84 -12.81 -8.64
N LEU A 207 -34.67 -13.60 -7.55
CA LEU A 207 -35.79 -14.24 -6.86
C LEU A 207 -36.68 -13.25 -6.09
N ASN A 208 -36.15 -12.13 -5.63
CA ASN A 208 -36.91 -11.10 -4.92
C ASN A 208 -37.61 -10.09 -5.85
N GLN A 209 -37.49 -10.24 -7.18
CA GLN A 209 -38.14 -9.41 -8.19
C GLN A 209 -39.31 -10.11 -8.90
N ILE A 210 -39.58 -11.36 -8.49
CA ILE A 210 -40.74 -12.18 -8.87
C ILE A 210 -41.75 -12.20 -7.71
#